data_3db5f5796e8378f079b4b7958b60f4be
#
_entry.id   3db5f5796e8378f079b4b7958b60f4be
#
_cell.length_a   1.000
_cell.length_b   1.000
_cell.length_c   1.000
_cell.angle_alpha   90.00
_cell.angle_beta   90.00
_cell.angle_gamma   90.00
#
_symmetry.space_group_name_H-M   'P 1'
#
loop_
_entity.id
_entity.type
_entity.pdbx_description
1 polymer ?
#
loop_
_entity_poly.entity_id
_entity_poly.type
_entity_poly.pdbx_seq_one_letter_code
_entity_poly.pdbx_strand_id
1 'polypeptide(L)'
;MSDRNWPNLVAMFFDQVDRMGDRPFLWKKSGGNYQSLSWGETAARITPLARGLMALGVGPGDRVMLVSENRPAWLVSDLAIMSTGAITVPAYTTNTSDDHLHLLHDSGAKGVIVSTRRLAETLLSAALKAPDLEFVIAMDPPELSQELSFQVLHLDDVIEQGRAGHQNIIEMARQVDAEKTACIIYTSGTGGLPKGVMLSHRNILSNCESARDRLLELGLDNEVFLSFLPLSHSYEHMAGQFFPMSICAEIYYAEGADTLAANMIEARPTIMTAVPRLYETLHQRITLGIRKAGGIKEKMFDKTIGLGTRRYLDPASLSLTDRLVDGALNILVRNKVRGRFGGRLKALISGGAPLNPEIGMFFTALGLQILQGYGQTETSPSVSVNRPSTMKLHTVGPPMKDVQVKIADDGEILVKGDLVMQGYWRNEDATRKTIRDGWVYTGDIGIIDADGHLQITDRKKDIIVNSGGDNLSPQRIEGILSIEPEIAQAMVYGDKHPHLVALLVPDTEWATGLASVEGVTNALTAVLEGVNASLSNIEKVRKFILADAPFTTDNGLLTPTMKIRRHKIKEKYGEQLEALYR
;
A
#
# COMPACT_ATOMS: atom_id res chain seq x y z
N MET A 1 2.35 -29.32 -2.94
CA MET A 1 2.92 -28.43 -3.99
C MET A 1 4.40 -28.30 -3.69
N SER A 2 5.28 -28.75 -4.60
CA SER A 2 6.72 -28.73 -4.39
C SER A 2 7.24 -27.29 -4.21
N ASP A 3 8.27 -27.10 -3.38
CA ASP A 3 9.04 -25.86 -3.32
C ASP A 3 9.59 -25.58 -4.73
N ARG A 4 9.01 -24.59 -5.39
CA ARG A 4 9.41 -24.21 -6.73
C ARG A 4 10.42 -23.08 -6.61
N ASN A 5 11.66 -23.41 -6.87
CA ASN A 5 12.72 -22.44 -6.96
C ASN A 5 12.72 -21.83 -8.38
N TRP A 6 11.93 -20.79 -8.63
CA TRP A 6 11.96 -20.06 -9.89
C TRP A 6 13.26 -19.24 -10.00
N PRO A 7 13.91 -19.25 -11.15
CA PRO A 7 15.13 -18.47 -11.34
C PRO A 7 14.89 -16.95 -11.29
N ASN A 8 13.68 -16.50 -11.68
CA ASN A 8 13.30 -15.09 -11.64
C ASN A 8 11.77 -14.91 -11.79
N LEU A 9 11.27 -13.67 -11.67
CA LEU A 9 9.84 -13.34 -11.74
C LEU A 9 9.20 -13.67 -13.09
N VAL A 10 9.94 -13.50 -14.17
CA VAL A 10 9.43 -13.75 -15.53
C VAL A 10 9.31 -15.24 -15.79
N ALA A 11 10.31 -16.03 -15.37
CA ALA A 11 10.25 -17.48 -15.42
C ALA A 11 9.07 -18.02 -14.59
N MET A 12 8.83 -17.45 -13.40
CA MET A 12 7.66 -17.78 -12.60
C MET A 12 6.37 -17.57 -13.39
N PHE A 13 6.23 -16.43 -14.09
CA PHE A 13 5.05 -16.16 -14.91
C PHE A 13 4.85 -17.19 -16.02
N PHE A 14 5.88 -17.48 -16.83
CA PHE A 14 5.75 -18.41 -17.94
C PHE A 14 5.50 -19.85 -17.48
N ASP A 15 6.08 -20.29 -16.36
CA ASP A 15 5.75 -21.58 -15.76
C ASP A 15 4.29 -21.67 -15.29
N GLN A 16 3.71 -20.56 -14.86
CA GLN A 16 2.28 -20.53 -14.53
C GLN A 16 1.41 -20.50 -15.80
N VAL A 17 1.86 -19.84 -16.88
CA VAL A 17 1.19 -19.91 -18.20
C VAL A 17 1.09 -21.35 -18.69
N ASP A 18 2.19 -22.11 -18.62
CA ASP A 18 2.22 -23.52 -19.02
C ASP A 18 1.22 -24.38 -18.22
N ARG A 19 0.90 -23.99 -16.98
CA ARG A 19 -0.05 -24.72 -16.11
C ARG A 19 -1.49 -24.28 -16.26
N MET A 20 -1.71 -22.98 -16.45
CA MET A 20 -3.03 -22.37 -16.35
C MET A 20 -3.68 -22.16 -17.71
N GLY A 21 -2.90 -22.02 -18.78
CA GLY A 21 -3.38 -21.91 -20.17
C GLY A 21 -4.46 -20.85 -20.35
N ASP A 22 -5.64 -21.29 -20.77
CA ASP A 22 -6.78 -20.42 -21.08
C ASP A 22 -7.61 -20.01 -19.84
N ARG A 23 -7.18 -20.36 -18.62
CA ARG A 23 -7.88 -19.93 -17.41
C ARG A 23 -7.80 -18.42 -17.25
N PRO A 24 -8.88 -17.76 -16.76
CA PRO A 24 -8.86 -16.31 -16.48
C PRO A 24 -7.74 -15.94 -15.51
N PHE A 25 -7.14 -14.77 -15.74
CA PHE A 25 -6.06 -14.26 -14.90
C PHE A 25 -6.28 -12.80 -14.50
N LEU A 26 -6.31 -11.88 -15.48
CA LEU A 26 -6.38 -10.44 -15.24
C LEU A 26 -7.75 -9.92 -15.64
N TRP A 27 -8.42 -9.24 -14.72
CA TRP A 27 -9.76 -8.71 -14.94
C TRP A 27 -9.78 -7.20 -14.88
N LYS A 28 -10.36 -6.58 -15.91
CA LYS A 28 -10.59 -5.13 -15.99
C LYS A 28 -12.04 -4.86 -16.32
N LYS A 29 -12.62 -3.83 -15.73
CA LYS A 29 -13.98 -3.42 -16.04
C LYS A 29 -14.02 -2.67 -17.37
N SER A 30 -14.92 -3.08 -18.27
CA SER A 30 -15.17 -2.47 -19.58
C SER A 30 -16.66 -2.54 -19.88
N GLY A 31 -17.26 -1.42 -20.29
CA GLY A 31 -18.70 -1.37 -20.55
C GLY A 31 -19.59 -1.77 -19.36
N GLY A 32 -19.12 -1.49 -18.12
CA GLY A 32 -19.85 -1.80 -16.89
C GLY A 32 -19.65 -3.22 -16.35
N ASN A 33 -18.98 -4.13 -17.08
CA ASN A 33 -18.72 -5.50 -16.65
C ASN A 33 -17.23 -5.84 -16.63
N TYR A 34 -16.82 -6.73 -15.73
CA TYR A 34 -15.46 -7.26 -15.74
C TYR A 34 -15.25 -8.20 -16.93
N GLN A 35 -14.16 -7.98 -17.64
CA GLN A 35 -13.67 -8.81 -18.74
C GLN A 35 -12.27 -9.31 -18.40
N SER A 36 -12.01 -10.59 -18.68
CA SER A 36 -10.73 -11.22 -18.36
C SER A 36 -9.80 -11.31 -19.57
N LEU A 37 -8.50 -11.28 -19.27
CA LEU A 37 -7.46 -11.90 -20.09
C LEU A 37 -7.04 -13.20 -19.41
N SER A 38 -6.91 -14.28 -20.19
CA SER A 38 -6.35 -15.53 -19.70
C SER A 38 -4.83 -15.42 -19.48
N TRP A 39 -4.24 -16.43 -18.84
CA TRP A 39 -2.78 -16.55 -18.73
C TRP A 39 -2.11 -16.60 -20.10
N GLY A 40 -2.65 -17.39 -21.02
CA GLY A 40 -2.16 -17.50 -22.39
C GLY A 40 -2.29 -16.20 -23.18
N GLU A 41 -3.45 -15.51 -23.12
CA GLU A 41 -3.64 -14.21 -23.76
C GLU A 41 -2.70 -13.14 -23.19
N THR A 42 -2.41 -13.20 -21.89
CA THR A 42 -1.46 -12.29 -21.25
C THR A 42 -0.04 -12.53 -21.79
N ALA A 43 0.39 -13.79 -21.87
CA ALA A 43 1.69 -14.16 -22.45
C ALA A 43 1.80 -13.76 -23.93
N ALA A 44 0.70 -13.91 -24.70
CA ALA A 44 0.63 -13.52 -26.09
C ALA A 44 0.76 -12.00 -26.34
N ARG A 45 0.62 -11.19 -25.29
CA ARG A 45 0.88 -9.73 -25.32
C ARG A 45 2.28 -9.39 -24.83
N ILE A 46 2.79 -10.08 -23.79
CA ILE A 46 4.12 -9.84 -23.20
C ILE A 46 5.23 -10.14 -24.22
N THR A 47 5.18 -11.31 -24.86
CA THR A 47 6.23 -11.75 -25.77
C THR A 47 6.47 -10.78 -26.94
N PRO A 48 5.43 -10.33 -27.70
CA PRO A 48 5.67 -9.37 -28.76
C PRO A 48 6.01 -7.97 -28.23
N LEU A 49 5.46 -7.53 -27.08
CA LEU A 49 5.87 -6.25 -26.50
C LEU A 49 7.35 -6.24 -26.13
N ALA A 50 7.87 -7.32 -25.54
CA ALA A 50 9.30 -7.46 -25.24
C ALA A 50 10.15 -7.35 -26.50
N ARG A 51 9.76 -8.01 -27.61
CA ARG A 51 10.45 -7.89 -28.90
C ARG A 51 10.37 -6.46 -29.48
N GLY A 52 9.22 -5.80 -29.35
CA GLY A 52 9.06 -4.40 -29.75
C GLY A 52 9.98 -3.47 -28.96
N LEU A 53 10.09 -3.66 -27.63
CA LEU A 53 11.05 -2.94 -26.79
C LEU A 53 12.50 -3.18 -27.21
N MET A 54 12.87 -4.45 -27.54
CA MET A 54 14.20 -4.75 -28.06
C MET A 54 14.46 -4.07 -29.42
N ALA A 55 13.47 -3.99 -30.29
CA ALA A 55 13.58 -3.27 -31.56
C ALA A 55 13.78 -1.75 -31.36
N LEU A 56 13.29 -1.20 -30.27
CA LEU A 56 13.55 0.18 -29.82
C LEU A 56 14.89 0.30 -29.07
N GLY A 57 15.72 -0.74 -29.07
CA GLY A 57 17.05 -0.75 -28.49
C GLY A 57 17.07 -1.00 -26.97
N VAL A 58 15.97 -1.45 -26.35
CA VAL A 58 15.94 -1.82 -24.91
C VAL A 58 16.66 -3.16 -24.72
N GLY A 59 17.60 -3.21 -23.79
CA GLY A 59 18.37 -4.39 -23.46
C GLY A 59 18.66 -4.53 -21.95
N PRO A 60 19.45 -5.54 -21.58
CA PRO A 60 19.76 -5.82 -20.17
C PRO A 60 20.36 -4.61 -19.45
N GLY A 61 19.78 -4.27 -18.31
CA GLY A 61 20.21 -3.14 -17.47
C GLY A 61 19.70 -1.78 -17.91
N ASP A 62 19.00 -1.64 -19.05
CA ASP A 62 18.30 -0.41 -19.39
C ASP A 62 17.11 -0.17 -18.45
N ARG A 63 16.73 1.07 -18.25
CA ARG A 63 15.57 1.45 -17.42
C ARG A 63 14.45 1.92 -18.31
N VAL A 64 13.26 1.39 -18.05
CA VAL A 64 12.02 1.83 -18.70
C VAL A 64 11.05 2.26 -17.61
N MET A 65 10.63 3.53 -17.64
CA MET A 65 9.67 4.06 -16.67
C MET A 65 8.25 3.62 -17.04
N LEU A 66 7.44 3.25 -16.03
CA LEU A 66 6.06 2.80 -16.20
C LEU A 66 5.11 3.68 -15.38
N VAL A 67 4.24 4.44 -16.07
CA VAL A 67 3.30 5.40 -15.48
C VAL A 67 1.89 4.99 -15.86
N SER A 68 1.19 4.28 -14.99
CA SER A 68 -0.16 3.79 -15.31
C SER A 68 -0.97 3.50 -14.05
N GLU A 69 -2.28 3.69 -14.17
CA GLU A 69 -3.25 3.16 -13.23
C GLU A 69 -3.24 1.63 -13.27
N ASN A 70 -3.82 1.00 -12.24
CA ASN A 70 -3.95 -0.45 -12.16
C ASN A 70 -4.82 -0.98 -13.32
N ARG A 71 -4.22 -1.81 -14.17
CA ARG A 71 -4.85 -2.43 -15.34
C ARG A 71 -4.01 -3.60 -15.86
N PRO A 72 -4.58 -4.53 -16.65
CA PRO A 72 -3.82 -5.64 -17.25
C PRO A 72 -2.57 -5.18 -18.00
N ALA A 73 -2.64 -4.08 -18.73
CA ALA A 73 -1.50 -3.56 -19.50
C ALA A 73 -0.33 -3.12 -18.61
N TRP A 74 -0.56 -2.81 -17.32
CA TRP A 74 0.50 -2.53 -16.36
C TRP A 74 1.39 -3.75 -16.16
N LEU A 75 0.79 -4.92 -15.80
CA LEU A 75 1.54 -6.18 -15.63
C LEU A 75 2.19 -6.64 -16.94
N VAL A 76 1.46 -6.52 -18.06
CA VAL A 76 2.01 -6.85 -19.39
C VAL A 76 3.27 -6.04 -19.69
N SER A 77 3.25 -4.73 -19.41
CA SER A 77 4.40 -3.85 -19.62
C SER A 77 5.56 -4.18 -18.70
N ASP A 78 5.28 -4.40 -17.41
CA ASP A 78 6.28 -4.73 -16.39
C ASP A 78 7.04 -6.03 -16.73
N LEU A 79 6.29 -7.10 -17.02
CA LEU A 79 6.90 -8.38 -17.41
C LEU A 79 7.57 -8.32 -18.78
N ALA A 80 7.08 -7.52 -19.73
CA ALA A 80 7.73 -7.34 -21.02
C ALA A 80 9.09 -6.63 -20.86
N ILE A 81 9.16 -5.58 -20.04
CA ILE A 81 10.42 -4.90 -19.71
C ILE A 81 11.40 -5.90 -19.07
N MET A 82 10.98 -6.59 -18.01
CA MET A 82 11.82 -7.58 -17.31
C MET A 82 12.25 -8.73 -18.22
N SER A 83 11.43 -9.12 -19.22
CA SER A 83 11.76 -10.18 -20.19
C SER A 83 12.95 -9.83 -21.09
N THR A 84 13.25 -8.55 -21.29
CA THR A 84 14.44 -8.09 -22.04
C THR A 84 15.70 -8.02 -21.17
N GLY A 85 15.59 -8.30 -19.86
CA GLY A 85 16.64 -8.07 -18.87
C GLY A 85 16.75 -6.59 -18.45
N ALA A 86 15.82 -5.74 -18.89
CA ALA A 86 15.74 -4.34 -18.48
C ALA A 86 15.04 -4.20 -17.12
N ILE A 87 15.14 -3.01 -16.55
CA ILE A 87 14.70 -2.65 -15.21
C ILE A 87 13.44 -1.77 -15.31
N THR A 88 12.36 -2.19 -14.68
CA THR A 88 11.16 -1.35 -14.57
C THR A 88 11.37 -0.24 -13.54
N VAL A 89 10.98 0.99 -13.88
CA VAL A 89 10.93 2.14 -12.96
C VAL A 89 9.46 2.55 -12.78
N PRO A 90 8.73 1.94 -11.85
CA PRO A 90 7.34 2.29 -11.62
C PRO A 90 7.23 3.71 -11.05
N ALA A 91 6.35 4.52 -11.63
CA ALA A 91 6.11 5.89 -11.18
C ALA A 91 4.64 6.10 -10.82
N TYR A 92 4.38 6.94 -9.82
CA TYR A 92 3.02 7.23 -9.39
C TYR A 92 2.26 8.07 -10.41
N THR A 93 0.98 7.76 -10.59
CA THR A 93 0.04 8.53 -11.43
C THR A 93 -0.27 9.91 -10.87
N THR A 94 0.09 10.16 -9.61
CA THR A 94 -0.06 11.44 -8.91
C THR A 94 1.20 12.30 -8.94
N ASN A 95 2.27 11.82 -9.59
CA ASN A 95 3.50 12.60 -9.75
C ASN A 95 3.25 13.87 -10.57
N THR A 96 3.87 14.96 -10.13
CA THR A 96 3.96 16.19 -10.92
C THR A 96 4.96 16.05 -12.05
N SER A 97 5.01 17.03 -12.97
CA SER A 97 6.03 17.07 -14.02
C SER A 97 7.46 17.13 -13.44
N ASP A 98 7.67 17.83 -12.33
CA ASP A 98 8.99 17.91 -11.67
C ASP A 98 9.37 16.59 -11.00
N ASP A 99 8.40 15.86 -10.42
CA ASP A 99 8.64 14.52 -9.90
C ASP A 99 9.04 13.55 -11.02
N HIS A 100 8.32 13.58 -12.16
CA HIS A 100 8.67 12.77 -13.33
C HIS A 100 10.05 13.14 -13.88
N LEU A 101 10.39 14.43 -13.95
CA LEU A 101 11.69 14.89 -14.41
C LEU A 101 12.82 14.37 -13.51
N HIS A 102 12.62 14.41 -12.18
CA HIS A 102 13.58 13.84 -11.25
C HIS A 102 13.78 12.33 -11.51
N LEU A 103 12.68 11.57 -11.63
CA LEU A 103 12.77 10.14 -11.88
C LEU A 103 13.47 9.81 -13.20
N LEU A 104 13.18 10.54 -14.28
CA LEU A 104 13.82 10.38 -15.59
C LEU A 104 15.32 10.62 -15.52
N HIS A 105 15.75 11.74 -14.91
CA HIS A 105 17.15 12.10 -14.77
C HIS A 105 17.92 11.14 -13.86
N ASP A 106 17.38 10.83 -12.68
CA ASP A 106 18.08 10.02 -11.69
C ASP A 106 18.19 8.56 -12.16
N SER A 107 17.10 7.98 -12.68
CA SER A 107 17.12 6.62 -13.23
C SER A 107 17.92 6.53 -14.54
N GLY A 108 17.98 7.61 -15.32
CA GLY A 108 18.47 7.60 -16.70
C GLY A 108 17.60 6.68 -17.57
N ALA A 109 16.27 6.80 -17.45
CA ALA A 109 15.34 5.97 -18.18
C ALA A 109 15.43 6.25 -19.69
N LYS A 110 15.64 5.19 -20.47
CA LYS A 110 15.73 5.20 -21.93
C LYS A 110 14.37 5.38 -22.60
N GLY A 111 13.33 4.84 -21.98
CA GLY A 111 11.97 4.90 -22.48
C GLY A 111 10.93 5.02 -21.37
N VAL A 112 9.73 5.39 -21.75
CA VAL A 112 8.57 5.44 -20.86
C VAL A 112 7.38 4.72 -21.49
N ILE A 113 6.63 3.96 -20.68
CA ILE A 113 5.30 3.46 -21.03
C ILE A 113 4.29 4.20 -20.18
N VAL A 114 3.29 4.85 -20.78
CA VAL A 114 2.29 5.66 -20.09
C VAL A 114 0.87 5.27 -20.52
N SER A 115 -0.09 5.28 -19.59
CA SER A 115 -1.42 4.76 -19.86
C SER A 115 -2.36 5.78 -20.54
N THR A 116 -2.78 6.82 -19.82
CA THR A 116 -3.83 7.74 -20.30
C THR A 116 -3.26 9.00 -20.91
N ARG A 117 -4.06 9.63 -21.80
CA ARG A 117 -3.71 10.94 -22.38
C ARG A 117 -3.33 11.96 -21.31
N ARG A 118 -4.11 12.06 -20.21
CA ARG A 118 -3.85 13.00 -19.12
C ARG A 118 -2.48 12.76 -18.47
N LEU A 119 -2.10 11.50 -18.21
CA LEU A 119 -0.79 11.17 -17.65
C LEU A 119 0.33 11.44 -18.65
N ALA A 120 0.09 11.16 -19.93
CA ALA A 120 1.04 11.47 -21.01
C ALA A 120 1.32 12.97 -21.11
N GLU A 121 0.30 13.82 -21.03
CA GLU A 121 0.46 15.29 -21.06
C GLU A 121 1.33 15.80 -19.91
N THR A 122 1.09 15.32 -18.67
CA THR A 122 1.92 15.67 -17.52
C THR A 122 3.37 15.18 -17.69
N LEU A 123 3.55 13.95 -18.18
CA LEU A 123 4.84 13.33 -18.43
C LEU A 123 5.63 14.04 -19.55
N LEU A 124 4.99 14.38 -20.68
CA LEU A 124 5.65 14.99 -21.82
C LEU A 124 6.34 16.31 -21.46
N SER A 125 5.77 17.09 -20.54
CA SER A 125 6.42 18.31 -20.01
C SER A 125 7.76 18.04 -19.32
N ALA A 126 7.90 16.88 -18.68
CA ALA A 126 9.16 16.41 -18.10
C ALA A 126 10.07 15.78 -19.18
N ALA A 127 9.50 14.97 -20.06
CA ALA A 127 10.20 14.25 -21.11
C ALA A 127 10.99 15.17 -22.05
N LEU A 128 10.45 16.35 -22.37
CA LEU A 128 11.13 17.37 -23.16
C LEU A 128 12.44 17.88 -22.55
N LYS A 129 12.63 17.72 -21.24
CA LYS A 129 13.82 18.12 -20.51
C LYS A 129 14.74 16.95 -20.15
N ALA A 130 14.41 15.72 -20.58
CA ALA A 130 15.15 14.49 -20.28
C ALA A 130 15.98 14.06 -21.52
N PRO A 131 17.30 14.37 -21.56
CA PRO A 131 18.11 14.16 -22.76
C PRO A 131 18.38 12.69 -23.10
N ASP A 132 18.29 11.80 -22.11
CA ASP A 132 18.54 10.36 -22.29
C ASP A 132 17.30 9.60 -22.78
N LEU A 133 16.14 10.27 -22.90
CA LEU A 133 14.88 9.66 -23.31
C LEU A 133 14.83 9.49 -24.82
N GLU A 134 14.66 8.26 -25.31
CA GLU A 134 14.61 7.93 -26.72
C GLU A 134 13.17 7.72 -27.21
N PHE A 135 12.25 7.21 -26.36
CA PHE A 135 10.87 6.95 -26.74
C PHE A 135 9.87 7.06 -25.58
N VAL A 136 8.62 7.37 -25.95
CA VAL A 136 7.43 7.27 -25.09
C VAL A 136 6.41 6.37 -25.79
N ILE A 137 6.00 5.29 -25.12
CA ILE A 137 4.93 4.40 -25.59
C ILE A 137 3.67 4.76 -24.81
N ALA A 138 2.63 5.22 -25.49
CA ALA A 138 1.36 5.60 -24.90
C ALA A 138 0.28 4.56 -25.21
N MET A 139 -0.52 4.18 -24.21
CA MET A 139 -1.70 3.32 -24.40
C MET A 139 -2.84 4.13 -25.05
N ASP A 140 -3.00 5.40 -24.62
CA ASP A 140 -3.92 6.39 -25.18
C ASP A 140 -3.08 7.62 -25.57
N PRO A 141 -2.55 7.69 -26.81
CA PRO A 141 -1.62 8.75 -27.21
C PRO A 141 -2.29 10.14 -27.22
N PRO A 142 -1.57 11.18 -26.76
CA PRO A 142 -2.02 12.55 -26.90
C PRO A 142 -1.91 13.03 -28.34
N GLU A 143 -2.65 14.07 -28.69
CA GLU A 143 -2.44 14.79 -29.95
C GLU A 143 -1.18 15.65 -29.83
N LEU A 144 -0.23 15.43 -30.74
CA LEU A 144 1.03 16.16 -30.78
C LEU A 144 0.93 17.31 -31.77
N SER A 145 1.24 18.52 -31.31
CA SER A 145 1.25 19.74 -32.13
C SER A 145 2.64 20.16 -32.61
N GLN A 146 3.69 19.44 -32.19
CA GLN A 146 5.08 19.76 -32.51
C GLN A 146 5.93 18.48 -32.67
N GLU A 147 7.05 18.59 -33.39
CA GLU A 147 8.06 17.53 -33.43
C GLU A 147 8.78 17.44 -32.07
N LEU A 148 9.05 16.21 -31.63
CA LEU A 148 9.71 15.90 -30.36
C LEU A 148 11.12 15.34 -30.63
N SER A 149 12.02 15.47 -29.66
CA SER A 149 13.38 14.88 -29.72
C SER A 149 13.40 13.37 -29.51
N PHE A 150 12.27 12.76 -29.16
CA PHE A 150 12.07 11.33 -28.92
C PHE A 150 10.83 10.83 -29.68
N GLN A 151 10.74 9.52 -29.90
CA GLN A 151 9.60 8.92 -30.57
C GLN A 151 8.39 8.80 -29.63
N VAL A 152 7.18 9.06 -30.13
CA VAL A 152 5.92 8.75 -29.44
C VAL A 152 5.18 7.68 -30.23
N LEU A 153 4.95 6.53 -29.60
CA LEU A 153 4.42 5.32 -30.21
C LEU A 153 3.14 4.88 -29.51
N HIS A 154 2.25 4.21 -30.23
CA HIS A 154 1.11 3.54 -29.62
C HIS A 154 1.51 2.15 -29.13
N LEU A 155 1.02 1.73 -27.96
CA LEU A 155 1.38 0.44 -27.35
C LEU A 155 1.05 -0.73 -28.28
N ASP A 156 -0.12 -0.71 -28.90
CA ASP A 156 -0.55 -1.80 -29.80
C ASP A 156 0.30 -1.87 -31.07
N ASP A 157 0.81 -0.73 -31.58
CA ASP A 157 1.73 -0.70 -32.74
C ASP A 157 3.08 -1.35 -32.38
N VAL A 158 3.59 -1.09 -31.19
CA VAL A 158 4.83 -1.71 -30.69
C VAL A 158 4.65 -3.23 -30.52
N ILE A 159 3.50 -3.66 -30.00
CA ILE A 159 3.13 -5.08 -29.90
C ILE A 159 3.08 -5.72 -31.30
N GLU A 160 2.41 -5.06 -32.26
CA GLU A 160 2.25 -5.59 -33.63
C GLU A 160 3.60 -5.69 -34.36
N GLN A 161 4.45 -4.67 -34.25
CA GLN A 161 5.83 -4.73 -34.78
C GLN A 161 6.63 -5.89 -34.13
N GLY A 162 6.48 -6.11 -32.82
CA GLY A 162 7.15 -7.19 -32.12
C GLY A 162 6.67 -8.60 -32.51
N ARG A 163 5.47 -8.75 -33.13
CA ARG A 163 5.02 -10.05 -33.68
C ARG A 163 5.91 -10.56 -34.81
N ALA A 164 6.51 -9.66 -35.58
CA ALA A 164 7.44 -10.02 -36.64
C ALA A 164 8.83 -10.44 -36.13
N GLY A 165 9.13 -10.21 -34.86
CA GLY A 165 10.43 -10.57 -34.26
C GLY A 165 10.57 -12.07 -34.03
N HIS A 166 11.80 -12.58 -34.09
CA HIS A 166 12.11 -14.01 -34.00
C HIS A 166 12.78 -14.42 -32.68
N GLN A 167 13.10 -13.47 -31.79
CA GLN A 167 13.76 -13.74 -30.51
C GLN A 167 12.90 -14.67 -29.64
N ASN A 168 13.54 -15.69 -29.05
CA ASN A 168 12.86 -16.54 -28.06
C ASN A 168 12.84 -15.87 -26.68
N ILE A 169 11.87 -15.00 -26.49
CA ILE A 169 11.71 -14.19 -25.26
C ILE A 169 11.61 -15.08 -24.02
N ILE A 170 10.91 -16.22 -24.10
CA ILE A 170 10.72 -17.11 -22.97
C ILE A 170 12.07 -17.70 -22.51
N GLU A 171 12.87 -18.13 -23.46
CA GLU A 171 14.21 -18.68 -23.16
C GLU A 171 15.14 -17.60 -22.60
N MET A 172 15.15 -16.42 -23.22
CA MET A 172 15.93 -15.27 -22.72
C MET A 172 15.51 -14.88 -21.30
N ALA A 173 14.22 -14.80 -21.04
CA ALA A 173 13.68 -14.46 -19.73
C ALA A 173 14.07 -15.50 -18.65
N ARG A 174 14.08 -16.79 -18.98
CA ARG A 174 14.52 -17.85 -18.06
C ARG A 174 16.00 -17.76 -17.69
N GLN A 175 16.82 -17.13 -18.54
CA GLN A 175 18.27 -16.95 -18.30
C GLN A 175 18.60 -15.69 -17.48
N VAL A 176 17.65 -14.81 -17.21
CA VAL A 176 17.89 -13.65 -16.34
C VAL A 176 18.22 -14.13 -14.94
N ASP A 177 19.39 -13.70 -14.43
CA ASP A 177 19.86 -14.05 -13.09
C ASP A 177 18.94 -13.44 -12.02
N ALA A 178 18.61 -14.22 -10.99
CA ALA A 178 17.79 -13.81 -9.85
C ALA A 178 18.32 -12.56 -9.12
N GLU A 179 19.63 -12.38 -9.11
CA GLU A 179 20.29 -11.26 -8.45
C GLU A 179 20.31 -9.98 -9.31
N LYS A 180 19.85 -10.02 -10.56
CA LYS A 180 19.69 -8.80 -11.36
C LYS A 180 18.54 -7.96 -10.82
N THR A 181 18.71 -6.64 -10.89
CA THR A 181 17.67 -5.67 -10.51
C THR A 181 16.46 -5.85 -11.42
N ALA A 182 15.31 -6.14 -10.84
CA ALA A 182 14.02 -6.24 -11.53
C ALA A 182 13.33 -4.88 -11.64
N CYS A 183 13.37 -4.10 -10.57
CA CYS A 183 12.78 -2.76 -10.56
C CYS A 183 13.53 -1.79 -9.64
N ILE A 184 13.34 -0.49 -9.93
CA ILE A 184 13.80 0.61 -9.08
C ILE A 184 12.56 1.38 -8.64
N ILE A 185 12.21 1.28 -7.35
CA ILE A 185 11.02 1.95 -6.79
C ILE A 185 11.46 3.18 -6.00
N TYR A 186 10.98 4.35 -6.43
CA TYR A 186 11.32 5.62 -5.78
C TYR A 186 10.48 5.84 -4.53
N THR A 187 11.16 6.09 -3.40
CA THR A 187 10.53 6.38 -2.12
C THR A 187 10.79 7.82 -1.71
N SER A 188 9.73 8.53 -1.29
CA SER A 188 9.87 9.85 -0.67
C SER A 188 10.43 9.67 0.73
N GLY A 189 11.73 9.85 0.89
CA GLY A 189 12.35 9.96 2.22
C GLY A 189 11.80 11.18 2.98
N THR A 190 11.92 11.18 4.30
CA THR A 190 11.39 12.23 5.21
C THR A 190 12.07 13.61 5.11
N GLY A 191 12.80 13.89 4.05
CA GLY A 191 13.45 15.20 3.87
C GLY A 191 14.43 15.22 2.71
N GLY A 192 13.94 15.21 1.47
CA GLY A 192 14.78 15.30 0.28
C GLY A 192 14.09 14.75 -0.97
N LEU A 193 14.81 14.73 -2.07
CA LEU A 193 14.34 14.11 -3.31
C LEU A 193 14.15 12.60 -3.10
N PRO A 194 13.17 11.98 -3.78
CA PRO A 194 12.95 10.55 -3.75
C PRO A 194 14.20 9.76 -4.13
N LYS A 195 14.44 8.63 -3.43
CA LYS A 195 15.56 7.73 -3.71
C LYS A 195 15.05 6.47 -4.37
N GLY A 196 15.75 6.01 -5.40
CA GLY A 196 15.44 4.77 -6.11
C GLY A 196 15.93 3.54 -5.35
N VAL A 197 15.03 2.72 -4.83
CA VAL A 197 15.33 1.45 -4.15
C VAL A 197 15.47 0.35 -5.20
N MET A 198 16.65 -0.28 -5.29
CA MET A 198 16.90 -1.39 -6.22
C MET A 198 16.45 -2.71 -5.62
N LEU A 199 15.48 -3.36 -6.26
CA LEU A 199 14.99 -4.68 -5.89
C LEU A 199 15.33 -5.70 -6.97
N SER A 200 15.98 -6.79 -6.58
CA SER A 200 16.28 -7.90 -7.49
C SER A 200 15.06 -8.82 -7.64
N HIS A 201 15.11 -9.69 -8.67
CA HIS A 201 14.11 -10.76 -8.79
C HIS A 201 14.08 -11.65 -7.55
N ARG A 202 15.27 -11.95 -6.95
CA ARG A 202 15.40 -12.74 -5.71
C ARG A 202 14.66 -12.08 -4.55
N ASN A 203 14.85 -10.77 -4.36
CA ASN A 203 14.22 -10.04 -3.26
C ASN A 203 12.68 -10.20 -3.29
N ILE A 204 12.07 -10.05 -4.46
CA ILE A 204 10.61 -10.13 -4.63
C ILE A 204 10.13 -11.58 -4.53
N LEU A 205 10.84 -12.55 -5.13
CA LEU A 205 10.51 -13.97 -5.06
C LEU A 205 10.53 -14.49 -3.62
N SER A 206 11.56 -14.15 -2.84
CA SER A 206 11.67 -14.56 -1.44
C SER A 206 10.48 -14.04 -0.61
N ASN A 207 10.01 -12.83 -0.92
CA ASN A 207 8.80 -12.27 -0.31
C ASN A 207 7.53 -13.04 -0.71
N CYS A 208 7.38 -13.42 -1.98
CA CYS A 208 6.26 -14.24 -2.45
C CYS A 208 6.22 -15.61 -1.77
N GLU A 209 7.38 -16.28 -1.64
CA GLU A 209 7.52 -17.57 -0.96
C GLU A 209 7.15 -17.48 0.52
N SER A 210 7.66 -16.46 1.21
CA SER A 210 7.37 -16.20 2.62
C SER A 210 5.90 -15.81 2.84
N ALA A 211 5.29 -15.03 1.93
CA ALA A 211 3.86 -14.69 1.98
C ALA A 211 2.98 -15.92 1.78
N ARG A 212 3.38 -16.84 0.87
CA ARG A 212 2.70 -18.12 0.69
C ARG A 212 2.73 -18.96 1.96
N ASP A 213 3.92 -19.15 2.59
CA ASP A 213 4.04 -19.86 3.88
C ASP A 213 3.12 -19.27 4.93
N ARG A 214 3.09 -17.94 5.02
CA ARG A 214 2.28 -17.21 5.99
C ARG A 214 0.78 -17.42 5.84
N LEU A 215 0.29 -17.48 4.60
CA LEU A 215 -1.12 -17.52 4.27
C LEU A 215 -1.65 -18.95 3.95
N LEU A 216 -0.80 -19.99 4.04
CA LEU A 216 -1.20 -21.39 3.81
C LEU A 216 -2.40 -21.80 4.68
N GLU A 217 -2.48 -21.30 5.91
CA GLU A 217 -3.59 -21.58 6.85
C GLU A 217 -4.96 -21.13 6.31
N LEU A 218 -5.00 -20.18 5.35
CA LEU A 218 -6.24 -19.72 4.71
C LEU A 218 -6.77 -20.71 3.65
N GLY A 219 -5.97 -21.74 3.29
CA GLY A 219 -6.28 -22.63 2.15
C GLY A 219 -6.21 -21.86 0.84
N LEU A 220 -5.01 -21.80 0.23
CA LEU A 220 -4.75 -21.01 -0.98
C LEU A 220 -5.14 -21.78 -2.25
N ASP A 221 -6.45 -21.94 -2.48
CA ASP A 221 -7.01 -22.62 -3.65
C ASP A 221 -8.03 -21.72 -4.36
N ASN A 222 -7.80 -21.43 -5.65
CA ASN A 222 -8.65 -20.57 -6.49
C ASN A 222 -8.90 -19.18 -5.89
N GLU A 223 -7.81 -18.53 -5.51
CA GLU A 223 -7.86 -17.20 -4.89
C GLU A 223 -8.21 -16.11 -5.93
N VAL A 224 -8.94 -15.11 -5.44
CA VAL A 224 -9.30 -13.91 -6.18
C VAL A 224 -8.81 -12.69 -5.39
N PHE A 225 -7.99 -11.87 -6.05
CA PHE A 225 -7.49 -10.61 -5.50
C PHE A 225 -8.20 -9.43 -6.13
N LEU A 226 -8.47 -8.40 -5.35
CA LEU A 226 -8.92 -7.10 -5.84
C LEU A 226 -7.81 -6.09 -5.60
N SER A 227 -7.12 -5.72 -6.68
CA SER A 227 -6.01 -4.76 -6.66
C SER A 227 -6.55 -3.34 -6.81
N PHE A 228 -6.28 -2.48 -5.82
CA PHE A 228 -6.70 -1.07 -5.83
C PHE A 228 -5.63 -0.09 -5.33
N LEU A 229 -4.65 -0.56 -4.56
CA LEU A 229 -3.50 0.25 -4.19
C LEU A 229 -2.60 0.48 -5.41
N PRO A 230 -1.84 1.57 -5.49
CA PRO A 230 -0.97 1.83 -6.64
C PRO A 230 0.05 0.71 -6.88
N LEU A 231 0.06 0.11 -8.07
CA LEU A 231 1.05 -0.91 -8.47
C LEU A 231 2.48 -0.37 -8.53
N SER A 232 2.65 0.95 -8.60
CA SER A 232 3.94 1.63 -8.46
C SER A 232 4.51 1.60 -7.04
N HIS A 233 3.72 1.22 -6.04
CA HIS A 233 4.18 1.04 -4.67
C HIS A 233 4.60 -0.41 -4.41
N SER A 234 5.75 -0.64 -3.78
CA SER A 234 6.31 -1.96 -3.51
C SER A 234 5.33 -2.94 -2.87
N TYR A 235 4.45 -2.45 -1.99
CA TYR A 235 3.44 -3.29 -1.33
C TYR A 235 2.45 -3.90 -2.32
N GLU A 236 1.82 -3.11 -3.18
CA GLU A 236 0.89 -3.62 -4.17
C GLU A 236 1.59 -4.35 -5.30
N HIS A 237 2.78 -3.90 -5.69
CA HIS A 237 3.61 -4.57 -6.71
C HIS A 237 3.90 -6.03 -6.33
N MET A 238 4.30 -6.29 -5.08
CA MET A 238 4.53 -7.64 -4.59
C MET A 238 3.22 -8.33 -4.17
N ALA A 239 2.47 -7.77 -3.20
CA ALA A 239 1.36 -8.47 -2.56
C ALA A 239 0.05 -8.46 -3.37
N GLY A 240 -0.14 -7.48 -4.28
CA GLY A 240 -1.30 -7.37 -5.17
C GLY A 240 -1.06 -7.90 -6.58
N GLN A 241 0.20 -8.17 -6.98
CA GLN A 241 0.55 -8.62 -8.32
C GLN A 241 1.43 -9.86 -8.33
N PHE A 242 2.68 -9.83 -7.85
CA PHE A 242 3.58 -10.99 -7.95
C PHE A 242 3.18 -12.14 -7.04
N PHE A 243 2.71 -11.85 -5.82
CA PHE A 243 2.23 -12.91 -4.93
C PHE A 243 0.99 -13.63 -5.49
N PRO A 244 -0.09 -12.95 -5.91
CA PRO A 244 -1.21 -13.60 -6.58
C PRO A 244 -0.78 -14.44 -7.80
N MET A 245 0.13 -13.90 -8.63
CA MET A 245 0.69 -14.60 -9.77
C MET A 245 1.41 -15.89 -9.34
N SER A 246 2.18 -15.87 -8.25
CA SER A 246 2.93 -17.03 -7.74
C SER A 246 2.04 -18.19 -7.30
N ILE A 247 0.81 -17.91 -6.88
CA ILE A 247 -0.17 -18.91 -6.43
C ILE A 247 -1.28 -19.19 -7.46
N CYS A 248 -1.16 -18.71 -8.70
CA CYS A 248 -2.14 -18.85 -9.78
C CYS A 248 -3.51 -18.22 -9.46
N ALA A 249 -3.56 -17.13 -8.72
CA ALA A 249 -4.78 -16.41 -8.39
C ALA A 249 -5.26 -15.53 -9.56
N GLU A 250 -6.55 -15.21 -9.55
CA GLU A 250 -7.13 -14.19 -10.42
C GLU A 250 -6.94 -12.80 -9.81
N ILE A 251 -6.62 -11.81 -10.64
CA ILE A 251 -6.43 -10.42 -10.23
C ILE A 251 -7.48 -9.54 -10.89
N TYR A 252 -8.35 -8.95 -10.07
CA TYR A 252 -9.32 -7.94 -10.49
C TYR A 252 -8.74 -6.57 -10.20
N TYR A 253 -8.71 -5.69 -11.19
CA TYR A 253 -8.30 -4.31 -11.02
C TYR A 253 -9.52 -3.44 -10.72
N ALA A 254 -9.51 -2.75 -9.57
CA ALA A 254 -10.55 -1.80 -9.21
C ALA A 254 -10.50 -0.55 -10.11
N GLU A 255 -11.66 0.06 -10.34
CA GLU A 255 -11.74 1.30 -11.14
C GLU A 255 -11.21 2.53 -10.37
N GLY A 256 -11.32 2.51 -9.04
CA GLY A 256 -10.87 3.58 -8.16
C GLY A 256 -11.39 3.42 -6.73
N ALA A 257 -10.99 4.35 -5.86
CA ALA A 257 -11.37 4.31 -4.44
C ALA A 257 -12.89 4.52 -4.24
N ASP A 258 -13.51 5.35 -5.06
CA ASP A 258 -14.95 5.68 -4.94
C ASP A 258 -15.85 4.51 -5.33
N THR A 259 -15.40 3.66 -6.25
CA THR A 259 -16.14 2.50 -6.75
C THR A 259 -15.77 1.20 -6.03
N LEU A 260 -14.79 1.24 -5.11
CA LEU A 260 -14.21 0.06 -4.47
C LEU A 260 -15.26 -0.83 -3.81
N ALA A 261 -16.27 -0.25 -3.15
CA ALA A 261 -17.35 -1.01 -2.51
C ALA A 261 -18.19 -1.82 -3.52
N ALA A 262 -18.47 -1.25 -4.69
CA ALA A 262 -19.15 -1.95 -5.77
C ALA A 262 -18.25 -3.03 -6.37
N ASN A 263 -16.98 -2.71 -6.62
CA ASN A 263 -16.01 -3.65 -7.16
C ASN A 263 -15.79 -4.86 -6.23
N MET A 264 -15.80 -4.68 -4.90
CA MET A 264 -15.75 -5.80 -3.94
C MET A 264 -16.94 -6.77 -4.08
N ILE A 265 -18.14 -6.23 -4.29
CA ILE A 265 -19.36 -7.05 -4.45
C ILE A 265 -19.29 -7.83 -5.77
N GLU A 266 -18.81 -7.21 -6.83
CA GLU A 266 -18.71 -7.80 -8.18
C GLU A 266 -17.59 -8.82 -8.29
N ALA A 267 -16.37 -8.46 -7.89
CA ALA A 267 -15.18 -9.32 -7.96
C ALA A 267 -15.20 -10.45 -6.92
N ARG A 268 -15.88 -10.25 -5.78
CA ARG A 268 -15.97 -11.21 -4.67
C ARG A 268 -14.60 -11.73 -4.23
N PRO A 269 -13.66 -10.84 -3.83
CA PRO A 269 -12.29 -11.22 -3.52
C PRO A 269 -12.24 -12.19 -2.33
N THR A 270 -11.22 -13.06 -2.34
CA THR A 270 -10.89 -13.95 -1.22
C THR A 270 -9.80 -13.38 -0.33
N ILE A 271 -8.86 -12.62 -0.93
CA ILE A 271 -7.80 -11.89 -0.24
C ILE A 271 -7.70 -10.50 -0.85
N MET A 272 -7.44 -9.50 -0.02
CA MET A 272 -7.29 -8.12 -0.47
C MET A 272 -6.23 -7.42 0.35
N THR A 273 -5.31 -6.74 -0.32
CA THR A 273 -4.36 -5.80 0.30
C THR A 273 -5.06 -4.48 0.59
N ALA A 274 -4.76 -3.86 1.72
CA ALA A 274 -5.36 -2.59 2.09
C ALA A 274 -4.44 -1.78 3.01
N VAL A 275 -4.75 -0.50 3.18
CA VAL A 275 -4.07 0.41 4.11
C VAL A 275 -5.03 0.84 5.21
N PRO A 276 -4.55 1.23 6.40
CA PRO A 276 -5.38 1.62 7.55
C PRO A 276 -6.45 2.65 7.20
N ARG A 277 -6.16 3.61 6.33
CA ARG A 277 -7.12 4.63 5.91
C ARG A 277 -8.41 4.07 5.30
N LEU A 278 -8.34 2.94 4.60
CA LEU A 278 -9.55 2.26 4.11
C LEU A 278 -10.42 1.79 5.27
N TYR A 279 -9.81 1.17 6.28
CA TYR A 279 -10.55 0.66 7.45
C TYR A 279 -11.16 1.79 8.27
N GLU A 280 -10.44 2.89 8.46
CA GLU A 280 -10.95 4.11 9.12
C GLU A 280 -12.20 4.63 8.41
N THR A 281 -12.12 4.81 7.10
CA THR A 281 -13.26 5.28 6.29
C THR A 281 -14.44 4.31 6.34
N LEU A 282 -14.20 3.01 6.25
CA LEU A 282 -15.25 1.99 6.33
C LEU A 282 -15.86 1.94 7.75
N HIS A 283 -15.05 2.02 8.80
CA HIS A 283 -15.51 2.09 10.18
C HIS A 283 -16.47 3.28 10.38
N GLN A 284 -16.07 4.49 9.98
CA GLN A 284 -16.88 5.69 10.07
C GLN A 284 -18.21 5.53 9.30
N ARG A 285 -18.17 5.10 8.04
CA ARG A 285 -19.37 4.90 7.21
C ARG A 285 -20.33 3.87 7.81
N ILE A 286 -19.82 2.75 8.31
CA ILE A 286 -20.64 1.70 8.96
C ILE A 286 -21.27 2.25 10.23
N THR A 287 -20.50 2.89 11.11
CA THR A 287 -20.97 3.44 12.39
C THR A 287 -22.04 4.50 12.17
N LEU A 288 -21.80 5.47 11.28
CA LEU A 288 -22.77 6.51 10.95
C LEU A 288 -24.05 5.91 10.34
N GLY A 289 -23.91 4.96 9.42
CA GLY A 289 -25.05 4.26 8.81
C GLY A 289 -25.92 3.51 9.83
N ILE A 290 -25.29 2.86 10.80
CA ILE A 290 -26.00 2.14 11.87
C ILE A 290 -26.68 3.11 12.84
N ARG A 291 -26.02 4.17 13.29
CA ARG A 291 -26.59 5.23 14.14
C ARG A 291 -27.81 5.88 13.46
N LYS A 292 -27.71 6.20 12.16
CA LYS A 292 -28.82 6.74 11.36
C LYS A 292 -30.00 5.76 11.25
N ALA A 293 -29.74 4.46 11.20
CA ALA A 293 -30.79 3.43 11.17
C ALA A 293 -31.49 3.26 12.54
N GLY A 294 -30.76 3.47 13.64
CA GLY A 294 -31.26 3.48 15.02
C GLY A 294 -32.00 2.20 15.47
N GLY A 295 -32.59 2.29 16.66
CA GLY A 295 -33.53 1.30 17.18
C GLY A 295 -32.96 -0.11 17.34
N ILE A 296 -33.70 -1.12 16.87
CA ILE A 296 -33.32 -2.55 17.02
C ILE A 296 -32.04 -2.87 16.23
N LYS A 297 -31.84 -2.23 15.07
CA LYS A 297 -30.66 -2.49 14.23
C LYS A 297 -29.37 -2.07 14.93
N GLU A 298 -29.38 -0.89 15.54
CA GLU A 298 -28.27 -0.36 16.33
C GLU A 298 -27.98 -1.27 17.53
N LYS A 299 -29.00 -1.62 18.34
CA LYS A 299 -28.85 -2.54 19.47
C LYS A 299 -28.29 -3.91 19.10
N MET A 300 -28.74 -4.47 17.97
CA MET A 300 -28.21 -5.74 17.46
C MET A 300 -26.75 -5.59 17.02
N PHE A 301 -26.41 -4.48 16.39
CA PHE A 301 -25.05 -4.20 15.95
C PHE A 301 -24.11 -4.06 17.15
N ASP A 302 -24.48 -3.23 18.15
CA ASP A 302 -23.68 -3.04 19.37
C ASP A 302 -23.50 -4.35 20.14
N LYS A 303 -24.56 -5.17 20.23
CA LYS A 303 -24.47 -6.51 20.82
C LYS A 303 -23.51 -7.41 20.05
N THR A 304 -23.48 -7.28 18.70
CA THR A 304 -22.56 -8.05 17.84
C THR A 304 -21.11 -7.65 18.10
N ILE A 305 -20.84 -6.34 18.19
CA ILE A 305 -19.50 -5.83 18.53
C ILE A 305 -19.09 -6.31 19.92
N GLY A 306 -19.93 -6.14 20.95
CA GLY A 306 -19.62 -6.53 22.32
C GLY A 306 -19.33 -8.04 22.47
N LEU A 307 -20.17 -8.91 21.87
CA LEU A 307 -19.94 -10.36 21.91
C LEU A 307 -18.73 -10.79 21.07
N GLY A 308 -18.52 -10.14 19.92
CA GLY A 308 -17.35 -10.41 19.08
C GLY A 308 -16.04 -10.02 19.74
N THR A 309 -16.00 -8.89 20.43
CA THR A 309 -14.86 -8.43 21.24
C THR A 309 -14.55 -9.41 22.38
N ARG A 310 -15.56 -9.80 23.15
CA ARG A 310 -15.40 -10.81 24.22
C ARG A 310 -14.92 -12.14 23.67
N ARG A 311 -15.44 -12.58 22.53
CA ARG A 311 -15.00 -13.82 21.87
C ARG A 311 -13.51 -13.78 21.48
N TYR A 312 -13.01 -12.62 21.06
CA TYR A 312 -11.61 -12.45 20.71
C TYR A 312 -10.71 -12.40 21.96
N LEU A 313 -11.11 -11.60 22.98
CA LEU A 313 -10.28 -11.37 24.16
C LEU A 313 -10.29 -12.56 25.13
N ASP A 314 -11.45 -13.14 25.40
CA ASP A 314 -11.66 -14.26 26.31
C ASP A 314 -12.86 -15.12 25.86
N PRO A 315 -12.61 -16.08 24.94
CA PRO A 315 -13.67 -16.99 24.48
C PRO A 315 -14.34 -17.81 25.60
N ALA A 316 -13.65 -18.03 26.74
CA ALA A 316 -14.16 -18.80 27.87
C ALA A 316 -15.19 -18.00 28.69
N SER A 317 -15.17 -16.66 28.61
CA SER A 317 -16.13 -15.77 29.30
C SER A 317 -17.55 -15.81 28.73
N LEU A 318 -17.74 -16.40 27.54
CA LEU A 318 -19.04 -16.47 26.89
C LEU A 318 -19.90 -17.60 27.51
N SER A 319 -21.04 -17.23 28.10
CA SER A 319 -22.07 -18.16 28.55
C SER A 319 -22.70 -18.95 27.38
N LEU A 320 -23.41 -20.04 27.67
CA LEU A 320 -24.14 -20.79 26.62
C LEU A 320 -25.18 -19.91 25.93
N THR A 321 -25.86 -19.02 26.66
CA THR A 321 -26.81 -18.06 26.10
C THR A 321 -26.10 -17.04 25.21
N ASP A 322 -24.92 -16.52 25.59
CA ASP A 322 -24.12 -15.62 24.76
C ASP A 322 -23.72 -16.29 23.44
N ARG A 323 -23.31 -17.57 23.49
CA ARG A 323 -22.93 -18.35 22.28
C ARG A 323 -24.09 -18.54 21.33
N LEU A 324 -25.32 -18.82 21.84
CA LEU A 324 -26.53 -18.92 21.02
C LEU A 324 -26.88 -17.57 20.38
N VAL A 325 -26.85 -16.49 21.14
CA VAL A 325 -27.10 -15.13 20.66
C VAL A 325 -26.05 -14.74 19.63
N ASP A 326 -24.77 -15.00 19.87
CA ASP A 326 -23.67 -14.71 18.94
C ASP A 326 -23.83 -15.49 17.61
N GLY A 327 -24.31 -16.75 17.68
CA GLY A 327 -24.67 -17.54 16.50
C GLY A 327 -25.81 -16.91 15.68
N ALA A 328 -26.86 -16.41 16.32
CA ALA A 328 -27.94 -15.70 15.66
C ALA A 328 -27.47 -14.38 15.03
N LEU A 329 -26.66 -13.60 15.75
CA LEU A 329 -26.07 -12.36 15.25
C LEU A 329 -25.05 -12.57 14.12
N ASN A 330 -24.41 -13.74 14.08
CA ASN A 330 -23.56 -14.11 12.94
C ASN A 330 -24.38 -14.18 11.64
N ILE A 331 -25.60 -14.71 11.70
CA ILE A 331 -26.50 -14.81 10.54
C ILE A 331 -27.11 -13.44 10.20
N LEU A 332 -27.63 -12.73 11.22
CA LEU A 332 -28.44 -11.52 11.03
C LEU A 332 -27.59 -10.28 10.74
N VAL A 333 -26.38 -10.21 11.28
CA VAL A 333 -25.49 -9.03 11.19
C VAL A 333 -24.22 -9.35 10.41
N ARG A 334 -23.36 -10.30 10.90
CA ARG A 334 -22.05 -10.53 10.30
C ARG A 334 -22.12 -11.02 8.85
N ASN A 335 -23.10 -11.86 8.49
CA ASN A 335 -23.27 -12.30 7.10
C ASN A 335 -23.61 -11.13 6.16
N LYS A 336 -24.38 -10.14 6.63
CA LYS A 336 -24.68 -8.94 5.84
C LYS A 336 -23.45 -8.07 5.65
N VAL A 337 -22.64 -7.94 6.70
CA VAL A 337 -21.36 -7.23 6.60
C VAL A 337 -20.43 -7.95 5.63
N ARG A 338 -20.19 -9.26 5.82
CA ARG A 338 -19.37 -10.06 4.89
C ARG A 338 -19.86 -9.98 3.43
N GLY A 339 -21.17 -9.93 3.24
CA GLY A 339 -21.78 -9.76 1.91
C GLY A 339 -21.37 -8.46 1.22
N ARG A 340 -21.12 -7.38 1.98
CA ARG A 340 -20.62 -6.10 1.44
C ARG A 340 -19.16 -6.18 0.98
N PHE A 341 -18.42 -7.17 1.45
CA PHE A 341 -17.06 -7.50 1.02
C PHE A 341 -17.04 -8.68 0.00
N GLY A 342 -18.14 -8.90 -0.71
CA GLY A 342 -18.26 -9.98 -1.72
C GLY A 342 -18.58 -11.36 -1.17
N GLY A 343 -18.65 -11.56 0.15
CA GLY A 343 -19.10 -12.78 0.82
C GLY A 343 -18.13 -13.96 0.83
N ARG A 344 -16.93 -13.84 0.19
CA ARG A 344 -15.92 -14.90 0.08
C ARG A 344 -14.59 -14.52 0.77
N LEU A 345 -14.52 -13.33 1.35
CA LEU A 345 -13.27 -12.78 1.89
C LEU A 345 -12.76 -13.65 3.05
N LYS A 346 -11.55 -14.19 2.91
CA LYS A 346 -10.82 -14.97 3.91
C LYS A 346 -10.00 -14.05 4.81
N ALA A 347 -9.30 -13.08 4.21
CA ALA A 347 -8.49 -12.12 4.94
C ALA A 347 -8.32 -10.79 4.18
N LEU A 348 -8.18 -9.72 4.96
CA LEU A 348 -7.64 -8.43 4.55
C LEU A 348 -6.21 -8.32 5.08
N ILE A 349 -5.27 -8.01 4.22
CA ILE A 349 -3.88 -7.79 4.61
C ILE A 349 -3.69 -6.28 4.79
N SER A 350 -3.38 -5.85 6.01
CA SER A 350 -3.17 -4.43 6.32
C SER A 350 -1.70 -4.09 6.39
N GLY A 351 -1.25 -3.16 5.56
CA GLY A 351 0.14 -2.73 5.52
C GLY A 351 0.29 -1.24 5.25
N GLY A 352 1.54 -0.79 5.22
CA GLY A 352 1.91 0.57 4.83
C GLY A 352 1.82 1.64 5.94
N ALA A 353 1.00 1.46 6.96
CA ALA A 353 0.90 2.31 8.14
C ALA A 353 0.36 1.52 9.34
N PRO A 354 0.50 2.00 10.59
CA PRO A 354 -0.10 1.35 11.75
C PRO A 354 -1.63 1.33 11.66
N LEU A 355 -2.24 0.18 11.92
CA LEU A 355 -3.69 0.06 12.09
C LEU A 355 -4.03 0.29 13.57
N ASN A 356 -5.00 1.15 13.83
CA ASN A 356 -5.53 1.31 15.18
C ASN A 356 -6.14 -0.01 15.69
N PRO A 357 -5.72 -0.52 16.87
CA PRO A 357 -6.21 -1.79 17.41
C PRO A 357 -7.74 -1.83 17.62
N GLU A 358 -8.38 -0.70 17.92
CA GLU A 358 -9.83 -0.61 18.12
C GLU A 358 -10.57 -0.81 16.79
N ILE A 359 -10.06 -0.23 15.70
CA ILE A 359 -10.58 -0.46 14.33
C ILE A 359 -10.37 -1.93 13.95
N GLY A 360 -9.19 -2.49 14.24
CA GLY A 360 -8.92 -3.91 14.05
C GLY A 360 -9.91 -4.79 14.81
N MET A 361 -10.18 -4.46 16.08
CA MET A 361 -11.16 -5.16 16.93
C MET A 361 -12.59 -5.05 16.36
N PHE A 362 -12.99 -3.87 15.91
CA PHE A 362 -14.30 -3.63 15.30
C PHE A 362 -14.55 -4.59 14.13
N PHE A 363 -13.62 -4.67 13.17
CA PHE A 363 -13.77 -5.57 12.03
C PHE A 363 -13.68 -7.05 12.43
N THR A 364 -12.83 -7.39 13.38
CA THR A 364 -12.72 -8.76 13.94
C THR A 364 -14.04 -9.18 14.60
N ALA A 365 -14.66 -8.29 15.38
CA ALA A 365 -15.96 -8.51 16.00
C ALA A 365 -17.07 -8.71 14.95
N LEU A 366 -16.97 -8.04 13.80
CA LEU A 366 -17.86 -8.21 12.64
C LEU A 366 -17.57 -9.45 11.79
N GLY A 367 -16.57 -10.26 12.15
CA GLY A 367 -16.22 -11.51 11.48
C GLY A 367 -15.40 -11.33 10.21
N LEU A 368 -14.64 -10.22 10.10
CA LEU A 368 -13.65 -9.97 9.08
C LEU A 368 -12.25 -10.11 9.68
N GLN A 369 -11.40 -10.90 9.05
CA GLN A 369 -10.04 -11.12 9.51
C GLN A 369 -9.10 -10.09 8.90
N ILE A 370 -8.45 -9.28 9.73
CA ILE A 370 -7.44 -8.32 9.30
C ILE A 370 -6.08 -8.77 9.81
N LEU A 371 -5.20 -9.13 8.90
CA LEU A 371 -3.82 -9.52 9.19
C LEU A 371 -2.91 -8.31 8.96
N GLN A 372 -2.42 -7.71 10.04
CA GLN A 372 -1.44 -6.64 9.92
C GLN A 372 -0.08 -7.19 9.51
N GLY A 373 0.58 -6.46 8.60
CA GLY A 373 1.95 -6.68 8.19
C GLY A 373 2.79 -5.42 8.31
N TYR A 374 4.10 -5.60 8.42
CA TYR A 374 5.10 -4.56 8.47
C TYR A 374 6.17 -4.79 7.42
N GLY A 375 6.68 -3.67 6.92
CA GLY A 375 7.83 -3.62 6.05
C GLY A 375 7.94 -2.28 5.31
N GLN A 376 8.93 -2.19 4.45
CA GLN A 376 9.24 -0.99 3.69
C GLN A 376 9.80 -1.38 2.32
N THR A 377 9.91 -0.44 1.40
CA THR A 377 10.39 -0.72 0.05
C THR A 377 11.78 -1.36 0.09
N GLU A 378 12.64 -0.94 1.01
CA GLU A 378 13.97 -1.46 1.26
C GLU A 378 13.99 -2.94 1.72
N THR A 379 12.83 -3.53 1.99
CA THR A 379 12.65 -4.94 2.39
C THR A 379 11.66 -5.72 1.51
N SER A 380 11.34 -5.28 0.31
CA SER A 380 10.70 -5.95 -0.86
C SER A 380 9.25 -6.48 -0.73
N PRO A 381 8.31 -5.95 0.01
CA PRO A 381 8.41 -5.03 1.11
C PRO A 381 8.26 -5.70 2.49
N SER A 382 7.77 -6.98 2.59
CA SER A 382 7.19 -7.53 3.81
C SER A 382 8.22 -8.20 4.72
N VAL A 383 8.37 -7.69 5.94
CA VAL A 383 9.24 -8.24 7.00
C VAL A 383 8.48 -9.18 7.92
N SER A 384 7.27 -8.80 8.31
CA SER A 384 6.40 -9.57 9.20
C SER A 384 4.93 -9.42 8.82
N VAL A 385 4.13 -10.46 9.06
CA VAL A 385 2.67 -10.46 8.88
C VAL A 385 2.06 -11.36 9.95
N ASN A 386 0.95 -10.95 10.57
CA ASN A 386 0.18 -11.79 11.47
C ASN A 386 -0.23 -13.11 10.81
N ARG A 387 -0.23 -14.21 11.58
CA ARG A 387 -0.81 -15.48 11.15
C ARG A 387 -2.31 -15.52 11.45
N PRO A 388 -3.12 -16.18 10.61
CA PRO A 388 -4.55 -16.35 10.89
C PRO A 388 -4.83 -16.96 12.27
N SER A 389 -4.09 -17.99 12.67
CA SER A 389 -4.28 -18.73 13.93
C SER A 389 -3.77 -18.04 15.19
N THR A 390 -2.78 -17.13 15.07
CA THR A 390 -2.12 -16.46 16.22
C THR A 390 -2.17 -14.94 16.11
N MET A 391 -3.19 -14.40 15.45
CA MET A 391 -3.34 -12.97 15.20
C MET A 391 -3.44 -12.17 16.50
N LYS A 392 -2.59 -11.15 16.65
CA LYS A 392 -2.63 -10.15 17.73
C LYS A 392 -2.79 -8.76 17.11
N LEU A 393 -3.90 -8.08 17.43
CA LEU A 393 -4.28 -6.82 16.82
C LEU A 393 -3.31 -5.64 17.10
N HIS A 394 -2.53 -5.73 18.16
CA HIS A 394 -1.55 -4.70 18.53
C HIS A 394 -0.14 -4.98 17.98
N THR A 395 0.04 -6.07 17.20
CA THR A 395 1.31 -6.46 16.59
C THR A 395 1.19 -6.58 15.09
N VAL A 396 2.33 -6.63 14.43
CA VAL A 396 2.44 -6.90 12.98
C VAL A 396 2.82 -8.37 12.71
N GLY A 397 2.70 -9.24 13.71
CA GLY A 397 3.00 -10.66 13.62
C GLY A 397 4.48 -11.00 13.78
N PRO A 398 4.81 -12.30 13.77
CA PRO A 398 6.20 -12.75 13.80
C PRO A 398 6.89 -12.49 12.45
N PRO A 399 8.24 -12.42 12.42
CA PRO A 399 9.00 -12.32 11.18
C PRO A 399 8.57 -13.37 10.14
N MET A 400 8.64 -13.01 8.86
CA MET A 400 8.36 -13.92 7.76
C MET A 400 9.39 -15.07 7.74
N LYS A 401 9.10 -16.12 6.98
CA LYS A 401 10.03 -17.25 6.79
C LYS A 401 11.36 -16.73 6.22
N ASP A 402 12.47 -17.21 6.75
CA ASP A 402 13.84 -16.87 6.35
C ASP A 402 14.23 -15.39 6.55
N VAL A 403 13.43 -14.63 7.31
CA VAL A 403 13.69 -13.24 7.69
C VAL A 403 14.19 -13.16 9.13
N GLN A 404 15.35 -12.55 9.32
CA GLN A 404 15.92 -12.27 10.64
C GLN A 404 15.57 -10.85 11.07
N VAL A 405 15.04 -10.70 12.28
CA VAL A 405 14.73 -9.42 12.90
C VAL A 405 15.41 -9.36 14.27
N LYS A 406 16.04 -8.24 14.59
CA LYS A 406 16.55 -7.95 15.93
C LYS A 406 16.27 -6.49 16.30
N ILE A 407 16.23 -6.22 17.59
CA ILE A 407 16.09 -4.87 18.13
C ILE A 407 17.49 -4.41 18.58
N ALA A 408 17.91 -3.25 18.10
CA ALA A 408 19.16 -2.61 18.50
C ALA A 408 19.02 -1.98 19.91
N ASP A 409 20.16 -1.58 20.53
CA ASP A 409 20.17 -1.00 21.88
C ASP A 409 19.33 0.28 22.02
N ASP A 410 19.16 1.01 20.94
CA ASP A 410 18.32 2.22 20.88
C ASP A 410 16.87 1.92 20.49
N GLY A 411 16.46 0.65 20.43
CA GLY A 411 15.12 0.20 20.07
C GLY A 411 14.85 0.11 18.57
N GLU A 412 15.83 0.41 17.69
CA GLU A 412 15.65 0.35 16.26
C GLU A 412 15.52 -1.11 15.77
N ILE A 413 14.53 -1.33 14.89
CA ILE A 413 14.30 -2.62 14.24
C ILE A 413 15.34 -2.80 13.13
N LEU A 414 16.09 -3.90 13.20
CA LEU A 414 17.05 -4.28 12.17
C LEU A 414 16.57 -5.53 11.46
N VAL A 415 16.70 -5.57 10.12
CA VAL A 415 16.19 -6.64 9.26
C VAL A 415 17.30 -7.20 8.39
N LYS A 416 17.37 -8.53 8.25
CA LYS A 416 18.29 -9.24 7.36
C LYS A 416 17.61 -10.42 6.68
N GLY A 417 17.95 -10.70 5.44
CA GLY A 417 17.45 -11.82 4.62
C GLY A 417 17.44 -11.48 3.14
N ASP A 418 17.00 -12.42 2.33
CA ASP A 418 16.94 -12.27 0.86
C ASP A 418 15.97 -11.17 0.38
N LEU A 419 15.10 -10.70 1.26
CA LEU A 419 14.19 -9.58 1.00
C LEU A 419 14.90 -8.22 1.00
N VAL A 420 16.12 -8.11 1.51
CA VAL A 420 16.83 -6.83 1.63
C VAL A 420 17.25 -6.31 0.27
N MET A 421 16.94 -5.06 -0.02
CA MET A 421 17.30 -4.37 -1.26
C MET A 421 18.78 -4.47 -1.59
N GLN A 422 19.13 -4.33 -2.85
CA GLN A 422 20.53 -4.24 -3.28
C GLN A 422 21.21 -2.91 -2.86
N GLY A 423 20.39 -1.87 -2.63
CA GLY A 423 20.83 -0.54 -2.25
C GLY A 423 20.00 0.55 -2.91
N TYR A 424 20.42 1.80 -2.75
CA TYR A 424 19.83 2.93 -3.45
C TYR A 424 20.56 3.20 -4.77
N TRP A 425 19.79 3.35 -5.85
CA TRP A 425 20.30 3.66 -7.18
C TRP A 425 21.18 4.90 -7.16
N ARG A 426 22.41 4.79 -7.68
CA ARG A 426 23.41 5.88 -7.75
C ARG A 426 23.65 6.62 -6.42
N ASN A 427 23.38 5.98 -5.27
CA ASN A 427 23.52 6.61 -3.96
C ASN A 427 24.14 5.66 -2.92
N GLU A 428 25.45 5.42 -3.10
CA GLU A 428 26.21 4.52 -2.21
C GLU A 428 26.27 5.03 -0.76
N ASP A 429 26.31 6.36 -0.54
CA ASP A 429 26.35 6.92 0.80
C ASP A 429 25.08 6.64 1.58
N ALA A 430 23.91 6.78 0.94
CA ALA A 430 22.65 6.40 1.56
C ALA A 430 22.59 4.88 1.78
N THR A 431 23.08 4.07 0.83
CA THR A 431 23.15 2.61 0.95
C THR A 431 23.97 2.19 2.16
N ARG A 432 25.20 2.72 2.31
CA ARG A 432 26.08 2.42 3.46
C ARG A 432 25.50 2.86 4.81
N LYS A 433 24.72 3.93 4.82
CA LYS A 433 24.01 4.38 6.04
C LYS A 433 22.86 3.48 6.43
N THR A 434 22.17 2.90 5.43
CA THR A 434 20.96 2.09 5.62
C THR A 434 21.29 0.60 5.78
N ILE A 435 22.29 0.09 5.05
CA ILE A 435 22.70 -1.33 5.13
C ILE A 435 24.10 -1.41 5.76
N ARG A 436 24.22 -2.15 6.87
CA ARG A 436 25.49 -2.40 7.55
C ARG A 436 25.58 -3.88 7.94
N ASP A 437 26.62 -4.55 7.51
CA ASP A 437 26.84 -5.99 7.74
C ASP A 437 25.67 -6.88 7.31
N GLY A 438 24.98 -6.47 6.23
CA GLY A 438 23.80 -7.13 5.68
C GLY A 438 22.51 -6.88 6.46
N TRP A 439 22.51 -5.98 7.46
CA TRP A 439 21.33 -5.55 8.19
C TRP A 439 20.83 -4.20 7.69
N VAL A 440 19.54 -4.13 7.36
CA VAL A 440 18.85 -2.86 7.13
C VAL A 440 18.52 -2.21 8.46
N TYR A 441 18.96 -0.99 8.65
CA TYR A 441 18.54 -0.08 9.70
C TYR A 441 17.27 0.63 9.25
N THR A 442 16.14 0.17 9.79
CA THR A 442 14.82 0.53 9.25
C THR A 442 14.39 1.97 9.57
N GLY A 443 14.95 2.55 10.61
CA GLY A 443 14.48 3.81 11.18
C GLY A 443 13.15 3.69 11.93
N ASP A 444 12.62 2.49 12.11
CA ASP A 444 11.42 2.21 12.88
C ASP A 444 11.82 1.62 14.24
N ILE A 445 11.12 2.00 15.31
CA ILE A 445 11.34 1.53 16.68
C ILE A 445 10.30 0.48 17.02
N GLY A 446 10.71 -0.55 17.73
CA GLY A 446 9.78 -1.62 18.10
C GLY A 446 10.33 -2.58 19.14
N ILE A 447 9.50 -3.55 19.48
CA ILE A 447 9.82 -4.64 20.40
C ILE A 447 9.37 -5.98 19.84
N ILE A 448 9.98 -7.07 20.30
CA ILE A 448 9.52 -8.43 20.03
C ILE A 448 8.95 -8.97 21.34
N ASP A 449 7.68 -9.42 21.30
CA ASP A 449 7.03 -9.97 22.49
C ASP A 449 7.48 -11.41 22.78
N ALA A 450 7.01 -11.98 23.91
CA ALA A 450 7.38 -13.32 24.36
C ALA A 450 6.99 -14.44 23.37
N ASP A 451 6.00 -14.20 22.50
CA ASP A 451 5.55 -15.15 21.47
C ASP A 451 6.25 -14.91 20.12
N GLY A 452 7.22 -13.99 20.07
CA GLY A 452 7.99 -13.66 18.86
C GLY A 452 7.29 -12.72 17.89
N HIS A 453 6.19 -12.06 18.30
CA HIS A 453 5.51 -11.07 17.47
C HIS A 453 6.21 -9.72 17.55
N LEU A 454 6.40 -9.09 16.39
CA LEU A 454 6.94 -7.75 16.28
C LEU A 454 5.83 -6.73 16.53
N GLN A 455 6.09 -5.76 17.39
CA GLN A 455 5.24 -4.60 17.62
C GLN A 455 6.03 -3.35 17.26
N ILE A 456 5.50 -2.56 16.31
CA ILE A 456 6.06 -1.25 15.97
C ILE A 456 5.51 -0.24 16.96
N THR A 457 6.39 0.52 17.58
CA THR A 457 6.00 1.53 18.56
C THR A 457 6.07 2.93 18.00
N ASP A 458 7.03 3.22 17.12
CA ASP A 458 7.18 4.53 16.50
C ASP A 458 8.13 4.54 15.30
N ARG A 459 8.33 5.73 14.74
CA ARG A 459 9.38 6.06 13.79
C ARG A 459 10.44 6.94 14.42
N LYS A 460 11.70 6.52 14.38
CA LYS A 460 12.84 7.20 15.03
C LYS A 460 12.93 8.70 14.71
N LYS A 461 12.55 9.11 13.50
CA LYS A 461 12.55 10.50 13.04
C LYS A 461 11.28 11.28 13.38
N ASP A 462 10.19 10.59 13.70
CA ASP A 462 8.89 11.20 13.96
C ASP A 462 8.59 11.31 15.46
N ILE A 463 9.37 10.63 16.31
CA ILE A 463 9.26 10.74 17.77
C ILE A 463 9.34 12.21 18.18
N ILE A 464 8.35 12.63 18.95
CA ILE A 464 8.33 13.92 19.63
C ILE A 464 9.05 13.76 20.97
N VAL A 465 10.14 14.49 21.15
CA VAL A 465 10.81 14.58 22.46
C VAL A 465 10.34 15.85 23.13
N ASN A 466 9.50 15.75 24.17
CA ASN A 466 8.99 16.92 24.86
C ASN A 466 10.12 17.64 25.64
N SER A 467 9.84 18.82 26.21
CA SER A 467 10.81 19.57 27.02
C SER A 467 11.24 18.86 28.30
N GLY A 468 10.50 17.83 28.75
CA GLY A 468 10.83 16.97 29.87
C GLY A 468 11.75 15.80 29.52
N GLY A 469 12.02 15.57 28.21
CA GLY A 469 12.82 14.45 27.73
C GLY A 469 12.03 13.16 27.48
N ASP A 470 10.69 13.19 27.59
CA ASP A 470 9.84 12.03 27.30
C ASP A 470 9.68 11.84 25.79
N ASN A 471 9.79 10.59 25.34
CA ASN A 471 9.53 10.19 23.96
C ASN A 471 8.03 9.92 23.77
N LEU A 472 7.40 10.65 22.86
CA LEU A 472 5.98 10.56 22.56
C LEU A 472 5.77 10.12 21.12
N SER A 473 4.88 9.14 20.91
CA SER A 473 4.47 8.65 19.60
C SER A 473 3.36 9.52 19.01
N PRO A 474 3.63 10.41 18.04
CA PRO A 474 2.58 11.20 17.43
C PRO A 474 1.58 10.33 16.67
N GLN A 475 2.05 9.27 15.99
CA GLN A 475 1.19 8.39 15.21
C GLN A 475 0.14 7.66 16.07
N ARG A 476 0.53 7.24 17.29
CA ARG A 476 -0.39 6.63 18.25
C ARG A 476 -1.51 7.60 18.64
N ILE A 477 -1.15 8.82 18.97
CA ILE A 477 -2.11 9.85 19.41
C ILE A 477 -3.02 10.28 18.26
N GLU A 478 -2.46 10.48 17.07
CA GLU A 478 -3.21 10.76 15.85
C GLU A 478 -4.19 9.65 15.49
N GLY A 479 -3.75 8.39 15.66
CA GLY A 479 -4.60 7.22 15.47
C GLY A 479 -5.80 7.18 16.43
N ILE A 480 -5.63 7.62 17.68
CA ILE A 480 -6.73 7.72 18.65
C ILE A 480 -7.67 8.88 18.28
N LEU A 481 -7.13 10.04 17.92
CA LEU A 481 -7.93 11.18 17.47
C LEU A 481 -8.78 10.85 16.24
N SER A 482 -8.23 10.10 15.29
CA SER A 482 -8.91 9.73 14.03
C SER A 482 -10.00 8.66 14.18
N ILE A 483 -10.20 8.07 15.39
CA ILE A 483 -11.33 7.19 15.67
C ILE A 483 -12.62 8.00 15.83
N GLU A 484 -12.50 9.23 16.35
CA GLU A 484 -13.65 10.09 16.57
C GLU A 484 -14.28 10.48 15.22
N PRO A 485 -15.58 10.22 15.03
CA PRO A 485 -16.24 10.46 13.73
C PRO A 485 -16.24 11.94 13.31
N GLU A 486 -16.01 12.85 14.24
CA GLU A 486 -15.92 14.29 14.03
C GLU A 486 -14.56 14.71 13.46
N ILE A 487 -13.52 13.87 13.58
CA ILE A 487 -12.14 14.16 13.15
C ILE A 487 -11.77 13.32 11.93
N ALA A 488 -11.71 13.96 10.77
CA ALA A 488 -11.31 13.28 9.54
C ALA A 488 -9.81 13.01 9.46
N GLN A 489 -8.96 13.96 9.94
CA GLN A 489 -7.51 13.82 9.96
C GLN A 489 -6.94 14.63 11.12
N ALA A 490 -5.80 14.17 11.67
CA ALA A 490 -5.10 14.85 12.76
C ALA A 490 -3.59 14.81 12.55
N MET A 491 -2.89 15.88 12.92
CA MET A 491 -1.43 15.92 13.04
C MET A 491 -1.04 16.52 14.38
N VAL A 492 -0.28 15.75 15.18
CA VAL A 492 0.20 16.17 16.51
C VAL A 492 1.56 16.85 16.40
N TYR A 493 1.73 17.93 17.16
CA TYR A 493 2.91 18.75 17.21
C TYR A 493 3.33 19.01 18.68
N GLY A 494 4.63 19.10 18.98
CA GLY A 494 5.08 19.38 20.35
C GLY A 494 6.55 19.03 20.64
N ASP A 495 7.38 18.81 19.59
CA ASP A 495 8.81 18.56 19.78
C ASP A 495 9.47 19.72 20.52
N LYS A 496 10.21 19.43 21.60
CA LYS A 496 10.84 20.40 22.54
C LYS A 496 9.88 21.31 23.29
N HIS A 497 8.57 21.04 23.23
CA HIS A 497 7.54 21.80 23.95
C HIS A 497 7.05 21.07 25.21
N PRO A 498 6.43 21.77 26.18
CA PRO A 498 6.00 21.16 27.45
C PRO A 498 4.74 20.27 27.32
N HIS A 499 4.01 20.39 26.23
CA HIS A 499 2.79 19.60 25.96
C HIS A 499 2.52 19.51 24.47
N LEU A 500 1.61 18.62 24.09
CA LEU A 500 1.22 18.45 22.70
C LEU A 500 0.08 19.40 22.31
N VAL A 501 0.12 19.82 21.04
CA VAL A 501 -0.97 20.53 20.36
C VAL A 501 -1.29 19.78 19.05
N ALA A 502 -2.44 20.07 18.43
CA ALA A 502 -2.83 19.39 17.19
C ALA A 502 -3.31 20.35 16.11
N LEU A 503 -3.11 19.92 14.87
CA LEU A 503 -3.82 20.43 13.69
C LEU A 503 -4.90 19.39 13.35
N LEU A 504 -6.18 19.78 13.38
CA LEU A 504 -7.31 18.91 13.13
C LEU A 504 -8.00 19.28 11.82
N VAL A 505 -8.38 18.26 11.05
CA VAL A 505 -9.30 18.38 9.92
C VAL A 505 -10.63 17.81 10.37
N PRO A 506 -11.70 18.61 10.49
CA PRO A 506 -13.02 18.11 10.85
C PRO A 506 -13.60 17.25 9.71
N ASP A 507 -14.48 16.31 10.05
CA ASP A 507 -15.28 15.60 9.05
C ASP A 507 -16.21 16.61 8.35
N THR A 508 -16.23 16.59 7.03
CA THR A 508 -16.93 17.60 6.23
C THR A 508 -18.45 17.49 6.39
N GLU A 509 -18.99 16.26 6.39
CA GLU A 509 -20.44 16.03 6.50
C GLU A 509 -20.93 16.44 7.90
N TRP A 510 -20.19 16.07 8.94
CA TRP A 510 -20.48 16.48 10.31
C TRP A 510 -20.37 18.00 10.51
N ALA A 511 -19.30 18.62 10.03
CA ALA A 511 -19.06 20.06 10.19
C ALA A 511 -20.11 20.93 9.49
N THR A 512 -20.64 20.50 8.34
CA THR A 512 -21.73 21.21 7.65
C THR A 512 -23.04 21.24 8.44
N GLY A 513 -23.21 20.33 9.39
CA GLY A 513 -24.34 20.31 10.33
C GLY A 513 -24.28 21.39 11.43
N LEU A 514 -23.13 22.08 11.56
CA LEU A 514 -22.89 23.10 12.58
C LEU A 514 -22.89 24.50 11.97
N ALA A 515 -23.50 25.46 12.69
CA ALA A 515 -23.84 26.78 12.15
C ALA A 515 -22.62 27.72 11.94
N SER A 516 -21.46 27.42 12.53
CA SER A 516 -20.28 28.30 12.47
C SER A 516 -18.97 27.56 12.77
N VAL A 517 -17.83 28.14 12.38
CA VAL A 517 -16.48 27.66 12.74
C VAL A 517 -16.30 27.60 14.27
N GLU A 518 -16.86 28.55 15.00
CA GLU A 518 -16.83 28.54 16.47
C GLU A 518 -17.61 27.34 17.03
N GLY A 519 -18.76 26.99 16.44
CA GLY A 519 -19.52 25.80 16.78
C GLY A 519 -18.73 24.52 16.57
N VAL A 520 -18.01 24.41 15.44
CA VAL A 520 -17.11 23.29 15.15
C VAL A 520 -15.97 23.21 16.18
N THR A 521 -15.35 24.35 16.51
CA THR A 521 -14.25 24.40 17.48
C THR A 521 -14.71 23.98 18.88
N ASN A 522 -15.87 24.47 19.34
CA ASN A 522 -16.42 24.11 20.65
C ASN A 522 -16.78 22.61 20.73
N ALA A 523 -17.38 22.07 19.68
CA ALA A 523 -17.73 20.66 19.63
C ALA A 523 -16.46 19.77 19.60
N LEU A 524 -15.45 20.12 18.81
CA LEU A 524 -14.17 19.39 18.79
C LEU A 524 -13.40 19.52 20.12
N THR A 525 -13.58 20.62 20.86
CA THR A 525 -12.99 20.74 22.20
C THR A 525 -13.55 19.68 23.14
N ALA A 526 -14.87 19.45 23.12
CA ALA A 526 -15.50 18.41 23.92
C ALA A 526 -15.06 16.99 23.50
N VAL A 527 -14.92 16.75 22.19
CA VAL A 527 -14.36 15.49 21.65
C VAL A 527 -12.93 15.28 22.16
N LEU A 528 -12.08 16.31 22.08
CA LEU A 528 -10.70 16.25 22.53
C LEU A 528 -10.57 16.01 24.04
N GLU A 529 -11.46 16.56 24.85
CA GLU A 529 -11.53 16.28 26.28
C GLU A 529 -11.84 14.79 26.55
N GLY A 530 -12.77 14.21 25.79
CA GLY A 530 -13.08 12.78 25.82
C GLY A 530 -11.87 11.91 25.47
N VAL A 531 -11.19 12.22 24.38
CA VAL A 531 -9.96 11.53 23.95
C VAL A 531 -8.87 11.66 25.02
N ASN A 532 -8.65 12.85 25.55
CA ASN A 532 -7.65 13.12 26.57
C ASN A 532 -7.88 12.36 27.90
N ALA A 533 -9.10 11.92 28.17
CA ALA A 533 -9.40 11.10 29.35
C ALA A 533 -8.76 9.71 29.26
N SER A 534 -8.53 9.20 28.06
CA SER A 534 -7.89 7.92 27.81
C SER A 534 -6.35 7.99 27.69
N LEU A 535 -5.79 9.21 27.58
CA LEU A 535 -4.36 9.45 27.38
C LEU A 535 -3.62 9.71 28.71
N SER A 536 -2.35 9.29 28.77
CA SER A 536 -1.45 9.67 29.85
C SER A 536 -1.24 11.19 29.87
N ASN A 537 -0.84 11.74 31.02
CA ASN A 537 -0.76 13.19 31.18
C ASN A 537 0.19 13.90 30.20
N ILE A 538 1.26 13.23 29.80
CA ILE A 538 2.26 13.72 28.84
C ILE A 538 1.76 13.62 27.38
N GLU A 539 0.84 12.72 27.09
CA GLU A 539 0.27 12.49 25.75
C GLU A 539 -0.95 13.38 25.46
N LYS A 540 -1.49 14.08 26.46
CA LYS A 540 -2.67 14.92 26.28
C LYS A 540 -2.42 16.07 25.32
N VAL A 541 -3.31 16.20 24.34
CA VAL A 541 -3.34 17.34 23.43
C VAL A 541 -4.06 18.50 24.11
N ARG A 542 -3.36 19.59 24.38
CA ARG A 542 -3.89 20.70 25.19
C ARG A 542 -4.64 21.76 24.40
N LYS A 543 -4.23 22.01 23.17
CA LYS A 543 -4.84 22.99 22.27
C LYS A 543 -4.79 22.45 20.84
N PHE A 544 -5.62 23.00 19.97
CA PHE A 544 -5.60 22.67 18.55
C PHE A 544 -5.96 23.88 17.69
N ILE A 545 -5.64 23.77 16.41
CA ILE A 545 -6.14 24.63 15.34
C ILE A 545 -6.85 23.79 14.30
N LEU A 546 -7.74 24.40 13.53
CA LEU A 546 -8.39 23.77 12.39
C LEU A 546 -7.55 23.98 11.13
N ALA A 547 -7.43 22.96 10.31
CA ALA A 547 -6.84 23.09 8.99
C ALA A 547 -7.80 23.78 8.03
N ASP A 548 -7.27 24.61 7.13
CA ASP A 548 -8.06 25.34 6.12
C ASP A 548 -8.70 24.39 5.09
N ALA A 549 -8.10 23.24 4.87
CA ALA A 549 -8.55 22.21 3.94
C ALA A 549 -8.03 20.82 4.37
N PRO A 550 -8.70 19.73 3.93
CA PRO A 550 -8.20 18.38 4.12
C PRO A 550 -6.79 18.18 3.57
N PHE A 551 -6.02 17.29 4.21
CA PHE A 551 -4.73 16.87 3.67
C PHE A 551 -4.98 15.94 2.48
N THR A 552 -4.38 16.25 1.34
CA THR A 552 -4.50 15.49 0.09
C THR A 552 -3.15 15.32 -0.59
N THR A 553 -3.10 14.44 -1.58
CA THR A 553 -1.96 14.31 -2.49
C THR A 553 -1.79 15.56 -3.35
N ASP A 554 -2.90 16.17 -3.78
CA ASP A 554 -2.91 17.32 -4.67
C ASP A 554 -2.35 18.58 -4.03
N ASN A 555 -2.61 18.79 -2.71
CA ASN A 555 -2.00 19.91 -1.97
C ASN A 555 -0.63 19.57 -1.36
N GLY A 556 -0.10 18.39 -1.65
CA GLY A 556 1.23 17.94 -1.23
C GLY A 556 1.35 17.61 0.26
N LEU A 557 0.27 17.61 1.04
CA LEU A 557 0.29 17.31 2.48
C LEU A 557 0.22 15.81 2.79
N LEU A 558 -0.19 14.99 1.79
CA LEU A 558 -0.08 13.53 1.85
C LEU A 558 0.90 13.01 0.80
N THR A 559 1.48 11.84 1.07
CA THR A 559 2.17 11.04 0.07
C THR A 559 1.15 10.35 -0.86
N PRO A 560 1.55 9.83 -2.05
CA PRO A 560 0.68 9.00 -2.89
C PRO A 560 0.06 7.80 -2.16
N THR A 561 0.68 7.35 -1.08
CA THR A 561 0.18 6.27 -0.21
C THR A 561 -0.59 6.78 1.00
N MET A 562 -1.10 8.02 0.95
CA MET A 562 -1.95 8.66 1.96
C MET A 562 -1.30 8.87 3.34
N LYS A 563 0.04 8.87 3.42
CA LYS A 563 0.78 9.18 4.65
C LYS A 563 0.97 10.69 4.80
N ILE A 564 0.85 11.17 6.04
CA ILE A 564 1.06 12.59 6.38
C ILE A 564 2.51 13.01 6.11
N ARG A 565 2.69 14.10 5.36
CA ARG A 565 3.99 14.76 5.13
C ARG A 565 4.20 15.84 6.18
N ARG A 566 4.62 15.43 7.39
CA ARG A 566 4.77 16.31 8.57
C ARG A 566 5.58 17.58 8.29
N HIS A 567 6.67 17.45 7.53
CA HIS A 567 7.50 18.62 7.20
C HIS A 567 6.74 19.66 6.36
N LYS A 568 5.89 19.19 5.40
CA LYS A 568 5.07 20.10 4.57
C LYS A 568 3.96 20.76 5.39
N ILE A 569 3.37 20.03 6.33
CA ILE A 569 2.39 20.60 7.25
C ILE A 569 3.05 21.63 8.17
N LYS A 570 4.27 21.34 8.68
CA LYS A 570 5.04 22.29 9.47
C LYS A 570 5.44 23.54 8.67
N GLU A 571 5.80 23.41 7.39
CA GLU A 571 6.06 24.56 6.52
C GLU A 571 4.83 25.46 6.39
N LYS A 572 3.61 24.88 6.31
CA LYS A 572 2.38 25.63 6.09
C LYS A 572 1.75 26.18 7.37
N TYR A 573 1.70 25.39 8.46
CA TYR A 573 0.97 25.69 9.68
C TYR A 573 1.87 25.90 10.91
N GLY A 574 3.19 25.83 10.77
CA GLY A 574 4.13 25.85 11.89
C GLY A 574 4.01 27.10 12.76
N GLU A 575 3.91 28.28 12.15
CA GLU A 575 3.75 29.54 12.90
C GLU A 575 2.46 29.57 13.75
N GLN A 576 1.37 29.02 13.21
CA GLN A 576 0.08 28.95 13.92
C GLN A 576 0.14 27.94 15.07
N LEU A 577 0.81 26.79 14.87
CA LEU A 577 1.01 25.77 15.92
C LEU A 577 1.92 26.30 17.04
N GLU A 578 3.00 27.01 16.70
CA GLU A 578 3.88 27.67 17.66
C GLU A 578 3.17 28.75 18.48
N ALA A 579 2.22 29.46 17.88
CA ALA A 579 1.43 30.46 18.59
C ALA A 579 0.57 29.87 19.71
N LEU A 580 0.24 28.58 19.68
CA LEU A 580 -0.51 27.91 20.74
C LEU A 580 0.26 27.76 22.06
N TYR A 581 1.57 27.90 22.05
CA TYR A 581 2.46 27.83 23.23
C TYR A 581 2.71 29.19 23.89
N ARG A 582 2.32 30.28 23.25
CA ARG A 582 2.40 31.68 23.74
C ARG A 582 1.12 32.10 24.53
#